data_08ba520eae22bf683f05e1fb35246f34
#
_entry.id   08ba520eae22bf683f05e1fb35246f34
#
_cell.length_a   1.000
_cell.length_b   1.000
_cell.length_c   1.000
_cell.angle_alpha   90.00
_cell.angle_beta   90.00
_cell.angle_gamma   90.00
#
_symmetry.space_group_name_H-M   'P 1'
#
loop_
_entity.id
_entity.type
_entity.pdbx_description
1 polymer ?
#
loop_
_entity_poly.entity_id
_entity_poly.type
_entity_poly.pdbx_seq_one_letter_code
_entity_poly.pdbx_strand_id
1 'polypeptide(L)'
;MNYNDIYRPLSRTSFSSKMAKAFYASIATMSANGQVDPERMIALWLPDEIETFVLNSIVAKEYDDESMTDKQFIDVMNAIRNYQPPEQYERLQSDQLKWVLPTIGAVQFESQQYAIFRLYRHHCLFSFSNENIDVDKAFREKFNKSYDEYAAIVYTIQMVLSQRKAPMFKQYLKKISIGAPWFINNLRMTRDDYKEELGQFAKSTADFRYCLRPSYSYPFIEYQDVIYLPTPHLLIQSITTAMMNRLTFGNNKLREEIGKNSCENYLFRIIADSGLFDEVVPEYEYAKGQKTLDVLTRKKNTAILFDSKLFSPKTSLRTYDDIAYMNDLARIIKEMKQAYDQTRNKFGKKYDPFSTSVNDVYALVVVYQEGYLDYETMYSQLASALSISKGASEYTWLWQHVGLTDIATIERYMLTKTDILPSIKRRTSISDGWLSGRNGSALTDEVIQYQNKLESHANTFLEKLFSKEG
;
A
#
# COMPACT_ATOMS: atom_id res chain seq x y z
N MET A 1 0.87 31.10 -5.29
CA MET A 1 2.13 30.87 -4.56
C MET A 1 3.22 30.51 -5.54
N ASN A 2 4.44 31.04 -5.41
CA ASN A 2 5.52 30.80 -6.35
C ASN A 2 6.42 29.69 -5.80
N TYR A 3 7.03 28.87 -6.66
CA TYR A 3 8.01 27.85 -6.28
C TYR A 3 9.19 28.43 -5.45
N ASN A 4 9.56 29.67 -5.70
CA ASN A 4 10.57 30.37 -4.91
C ASN A 4 10.24 30.49 -3.41
N ASP A 5 8.95 30.45 -3.04
CA ASP A 5 8.52 30.47 -1.64
C ASP A 5 8.88 29.16 -0.91
N ILE A 6 9.03 28.07 -1.67
CA ILE A 6 9.53 26.78 -1.19
C ILE A 6 11.06 26.75 -1.23
N TYR A 7 11.66 27.07 -2.38
CA TYR A 7 13.09 26.87 -2.62
C TYR A 7 14.00 27.79 -1.79
N ARG A 8 13.65 29.08 -1.67
CA ARG A 8 14.49 30.08 -0.97
C ARG A 8 14.79 29.74 0.49
N PRO A 9 13.80 29.38 1.32
CA PRO A 9 14.09 28.99 2.71
C PRO A 9 14.93 27.72 2.78
N LEU A 10 14.69 26.74 1.87
CA LEU A 10 15.42 25.49 1.84
C LEU A 10 16.89 25.67 1.47
N SER A 11 17.20 26.63 0.57
CA SER A 11 18.58 26.90 0.15
C SER A 11 19.42 27.65 1.19
N ARG A 12 18.78 28.24 2.20
CA ARG A 12 19.46 29.01 3.28
C ARG A 12 19.63 28.22 4.57
N THR A 13 19.21 26.98 4.60
CA THR A 13 19.23 26.16 5.80
C THR A 13 19.97 24.85 5.56
N SER A 14 20.62 24.34 6.60
CA SER A 14 21.40 23.11 6.54
C SER A 14 20.53 21.88 6.25
N PHE A 15 21.07 20.92 5.51
CA PHE A 15 20.38 19.66 5.23
C PHE A 15 19.97 18.91 6.49
N SER A 16 20.86 18.85 7.46
CA SER A 16 20.63 18.20 8.75
C SER A 16 19.40 18.75 9.47
N SER A 17 19.25 20.10 9.52
CA SER A 17 18.10 20.72 10.20
C SER A 17 16.79 20.46 9.46
N LYS A 18 16.80 20.45 8.13
CA LYS A 18 15.62 20.10 7.29
C LYS A 18 15.16 18.66 7.54
N MET A 19 16.11 17.71 7.54
CA MET A 19 15.80 16.30 7.81
C MET A 19 15.25 16.10 9.22
N ALA A 20 15.77 16.82 10.22
CA ALA A 20 15.24 16.79 11.58
C ALA A 20 13.79 17.33 11.65
N LYS A 21 13.48 18.44 10.95
CA LYS A 21 12.11 18.97 10.90
C LYS A 21 11.13 17.99 10.25
N ALA A 22 11.51 17.37 9.12
CA ALA A 22 10.70 16.34 8.47
C ALA A 22 10.46 15.14 9.39
N PHE A 23 11.48 14.66 10.09
CA PHE A 23 11.37 13.56 11.04
C PHE A 23 10.35 13.85 12.16
N TYR A 24 10.45 15.04 12.81
CA TYR A 24 9.50 15.40 13.85
C TYR A 24 8.08 15.59 13.33
N ALA A 25 7.92 16.17 12.14
CA ALA A 25 6.63 16.30 11.49
C ALA A 25 6.01 14.92 11.17
N SER A 26 6.82 14.00 10.64
CA SER A 26 6.39 12.63 10.35
C SER A 26 5.92 11.89 11.62
N ILE A 27 6.70 11.94 12.71
CA ILE A 27 6.30 11.31 13.99
C ILE A 27 5.02 11.93 14.54
N ALA A 28 4.86 13.25 14.42
CA ALA A 28 3.67 13.93 14.92
C ALA A 28 2.37 13.45 14.25
N THR A 29 2.46 12.98 12.99
CA THR A 29 1.32 12.42 12.24
C THR A 29 1.06 10.95 12.54
N MET A 30 1.97 10.24 13.22
CA MET A 30 1.85 8.82 13.50
C MET A 30 1.07 8.56 14.79
N SER A 31 0.23 7.52 14.77
CA SER A 31 -0.39 6.94 15.97
C SER A 31 0.59 6.07 16.76
N ALA A 32 0.17 5.63 17.95
CA ALA A 32 0.94 4.69 18.77
C ALA A 32 1.27 3.37 18.04
N ASN A 33 0.48 2.98 17.03
CA ASN A 33 0.66 1.75 16.27
C ASN A 33 1.55 1.94 15.03
N GLY A 34 2.21 3.08 14.88
CA GLY A 34 3.08 3.37 13.73
C GLY A 34 2.35 3.70 12.42
N GLN A 35 1.03 3.80 12.46
CA GLN A 35 0.20 4.24 11.34
C GLN A 35 0.09 5.76 11.31
N VAL A 36 -0.22 6.31 10.14
CA VAL A 36 -0.65 7.70 10.07
C VAL A 36 -2.05 7.82 10.67
N ASP A 37 -2.18 8.70 11.65
CA ASP A 37 -3.43 8.99 12.32
C ASP A 37 -4.24 10.01 11.50
N PRO A 38 -5.42 9.66 10.96
CA PRO A 38 -6.20 10.57 10.12
C PRO A 38 -6.56 11.90 10.79
N GLU A 39 -6.85 11.89 12.10
CA GLU A 39 -7.19 13.10 12.83
C GLU A 39 -5.99 14.03 12.98
N ARG A 40 -4.82 13.47 13.29
CA ARG A 40 -3.58 14.23 13.37
C ARG A 40 -3.12 14.73 12.02
N MET A 41 -3.29 13.92 10.98
CA MET A 41 -2.96 14.30 9.61
C MET A 41 -3.74 15.53 9.15
N ILE A 42 -5.05 15.59 9.45
CA ILE A 42 -5.88 16.76 9.12
C ILE A 42 -5.45 18.00 9.93
N ALA A 43 -5.12 17.81 11.19
CA ALA A 43 -4.74 18.91 12.08
C ALA A 43 -3.32 19.45 11.85
N LEU A 44 -2.42 18.67 11.25
CA LEU A 44 -1.00 19.02 11.06
C LEU A 44 -0.64 19.07 9.57
N TRP A 45 -0.02 18.00 9.07
CA TRP A 45 0.52 17.89 7.71
C TRP A 45 0.17 16.55 7.09
N LEU A 46 -0.14 16.57 5.81
CA LEU A 46 -0.32 15.32 5.06
C LEU A 46 1.03 14.62 4.85
N PRO A 47 1.08 13.28 4.83
CA PRO A 47 2.31 12.55 4.55
C PRO A 47 3.00 12.99 3.27
N ASP A 48 2.24 13.23 2.18
CA ASP A 48 2.79 13.68 0.90
C ASP A 48 3.36 15.12 0.96
N GLU A 49 2.85 15.97 1.83
CA GLU A 49 3.42 17.30 2.06
C GLU A 49 4.80 17.18 2.72
N ILE A 50 4.93 16.29 3.74
CA ILE A 50 6.21 16.04 4.42
C ILE A 50 7.22 15.42 3.45
N GLU A 51 6.80 14.46 2.66
CA GLU A 51 7.65 13.84 1.64
C GLU A 51 8.08 14.84 0.58
N THR A 52 7.16 15.71 0.11
CA THR A 52 7.47 16.79 -0.83
C THR A 52 8.49 17.76 -0.25
N PHE A 53 8.40 18.08 1.05
CA PHE A 53 9.40 18.88 1.74
C PHE A 53 10.78 18.21 1.71
N VAL A 54 10.85 16.90 1.98
CA VAL A 54 12.11 16.13 1.94
C VAL A 54 12.70 16.15 0.54
N LEU A 55 11.90 15.87 -0.50
CA LEU A 55 12.38 15.83 -1.88
C LEU A 55 12.94 17.21 -2.33
N ASN A 56 12.23 18.30 -2.03
CA ASN A 56 12.71 19.64 -2.32
C ASN A 56 13.98 19.96 -1.52
N SER A 57 14.09 19.47 -0.28
CA SER A 57 15.31 19.65 0.54
C SER A 57 16.51 18.90 -0.01
N ILE A 58 16.30 17.72 -0.64
CA ILE A 58 17.35 16.93 -1.28
C ILE A 58 17.97 17.70 -2.45
N VAL A 59 17.14 18.30 -3.30
CA VAL A 59 17.62 18.98 -4.53
C VAL A 59 18.08 20.42 -4.28
N ALA A 60 17.67 21.05 -3.18
CA ALA A 60 18.05 22.41 -2.88
C ALA A 60 19.59 22.53 -2.70
N LYS A 61 20.20 23.53 -3.37
CA LYS A 61 21.58 23.92 -3.10
C LYS A 61 21.62 24.69 -1.79
N GLU A 62 22.53 24.31 -0.92
CA GLU A 62 22.75 25.01 0.35
C GLU A 62 23.81 26.11 0.14
N TYR A 63 23.42 27.32 0.48
CA TYR A 63 24.30 28.48 0.45
C TYR A 63 24.72 28.91 1.86
N ASP A 64 23.91 28.56 2.87
CA ASP A 64 24.10 28.84 4.26
C ASP A 64 23.96 27.57 5.09
N ASP A 65 24.62 27.49 6.25
CA ASP A 65 24.55 26.33 7.17
C ASP A 65 23.71 26.64 8.41
N GLU A 66 22.72 27.53 8.27
CA GLU A 66 21.84 27.89 9.38
C GLU A 66 20.83 26.78 9.69
N SER A 67 20.48 26.68 10.95
CA SER A 67 19.39 25.76 11.37
C SER A 67 18.05 26.34 10.97
N MET A 68 17.20 25.49 10.36
CA MET A 68 15.82 25.85 10.01
C MET A 68 14.99 26.12 11.27
N THR A 69 14.43 27.30 11.40
CA THR A 69 13.50 27.65 12.47
C THR A 69 12.12 27.02 12.26
N ASP A 70 11.31 26.91 13.34
CA ASP A 70 9.93 26.40 13.23
C ASP A 70 9.09 27.27 12.30
N LYS A 71 9.27 28.59 12.35
CA LYS A 71 8.57 29.51 11.46
C LYS A 71 8.90 29.25 9.99
N GLN A 72 10.18 29.13 9.64
CA GLN A 72 10.61 28.83 8.27
C GLN A 72 10.04 27.49 7.80
N PHE A 73 10.04 26.46 8.67
CA PHE A 73 9.45 25.17 8.35
C PHE A 73 7.95 25.27 8.05
N ILE A 74 7.18 25.96 8.93
CA ILE A 74 5.74 26.15 8.75
C ILE A 74 5.45 26.94 7.46
N ASP A 75 6.23 27.99 7.18
CA ASP A 75 6.06 28.80 5.97
C ASP A 75 6.30 27.96 4.71
N VAL A 76 7.33 27.12 4.68
CA VAL A 76 7.61 26.21 3.56
C VAL A 76 6.51 25.15 3.41
N MET A 77 6.04 24.55 4.51
CA MET A 77 4.98 23.54 4.47
C MET A 77 3.66 24.14 3.96
N ASN A 78 3.32 25.36 4.38
CA ASN A 78 2.17 26.10 3.86
C ASN A 78 2.35 26.42 2.36
N ALA A 79 3.57 26.76 1.94
CA ALA A 79 3.86 26.99 0.53
C ALA A 79 3.67 25.69 -0.29
N ILE A 80 4.13 24.54 0.20
CA ILE A 80 3.94 23.23 -0.44
C ILE A 80 2.44 22.90 -0.54
N ARG A 81 1.69 23.08 0.55
CA ARG A 81 0.24 22.81 0.58
C ARG A 81 -0.54 23.61 -0.46
N ASN A 82 -0.18 24.86 -0.62
CA ASN A 82 -0.86 25.81 -1.50
C ASN A 82 -0.26 25.89 -2.91
N TYR A 83 0.86 25.20 -3.15
CA TYR A 83 1.49 25.19 -4.46
C TYR A 83 0.77 24.20 -5.38
N GLN A 84 0.30 24.70 -6.52
CA GLN A 84 -0.28 23.89 -7.59
C GLN A 84 0.48 24.21 -8.88
N PRO A 85 1.18 23.22 -9.48
CA PRO A 85 1.79 23.40 -10.78
C PRO A 85 0.74 23.76 -11.82
N PRO A 86 1.00 24.76 -12.70
CA PRO A 86 0.01 25.25 -13.68
C PRO A 86 -0.58 24.16 -14.57
N GLU A 87 0.24 23.23 -15.07
CA GLU A 87 -0.20 22.14 -15.95
C GLU A 87 -1.15 21.14 -15.25
N GLN A 88 -1.05 21.03 -13.93
CA GLN A 88 -1.89 20.14 -13.15
C GLN A 88 -3.22 20.79 -12.77
N TYR A 89 -3.22 22.11 -12.62
CA TYR A 89 -4.41 22.87 -12.28
C TYR A 89 -5.48 22.77 -13.40
N GLU A 90 -5.07 22.84 -14.65
CA GLU A 90 -5.98 22.70 -15.79
C GLU A 90 -6.59 21.30 -15.87
N ARG A 91 -5.81 20.24 -15.60
CA ARG A 91 -6.29 18.86 -15.58
C ARG A 91 -7.21 18.55 -14.40
N LEU A 92 -6.92 19.09 -13.23
CA LEU A 92 -7.77 18.95 -12.05
C LEU A 92 -9.12 19.68 -12.20
N GLN A 93 -9.20 20.75 -12.99
CA GLN A 93 -10.46 21.43 -13.27
C GLN A 93 -11.34 20.68 -14.25
N SER A 94 -10.77 19.97 -15.22
CA SER A 94 -11.52 19.26 -16.25
C SER A 94 -12.06 17.90 -15.82
N ASP A 95 -11.40 17.20 -14.87
CA ASP A 95 -11.75 15.84 -14.51
C ASP A 95 -11.21 15.46 -13.10
N GLN A 96 -11.72 16.15 -12.09
CA GLN A 96 -11.18 16.09 -10.71
C GLN A 96 -11.13 14.68 -10.11
N LEU A 97 -12.21 13.90 -10.25
CA LEU A 97 -12.29 12.58 -9.59
C LEU A 97 -11.33 11.57 -10.23
N LYS A 98 -11.17 11.60 -11.55
CA LYS A 98 -10.28 10.73 -12.29
C LYS A 98 -8.83 10.80 -11.80
N TRP A 99 -8.37 12.00 -11.39
CA TRP A 99 -6.97 12.22 -11.03
C TRP A 99 -6.73 12.35 -9.52
N VAL A 100 -7.66 12.98 -8.79
CA VAL A 100 -7.52 13.17 -7.35
C VAL A 100 -7.54 11.84 -6.61
N LEU A 101 -8.46 10.94 -6.96
CA LEU A 101 -8.59 9.64 -6.29
C LEU A 101 -7.32 8.76 -6.41
N PRO A 102 -6.75 8.51 -7.62
CA PRO A 102 -5.52 7.72 -7.72
C PRO A 102 -4.32 8.35 -7.03
N THR A 103 -4.21 9.69 -7.06
CA THR A 103 -3.07 10.42 -6.50
C THR A 103 -3.12 10.44 -4.97
N ILE A 104 -4.27 10.80 -4.40
CA ILE A 104 -4.46 10.85 -2.96
C ILE A 104 -4.50 9.42 -2.37
N GLY A 105 -5.23 8.52 -3.02
CA GLY A 105 -5.42 7.16 -2.55
C GLY A 105 -4.11 6.40 -2.39
N ALA A 106 -3.25 6.46 -3.40
CA ALA A 106 -1.96 5.78 -3.37
C ALA A 106 -1.02 6.25 -2.23
N VAL A 107 -1.16 7.48 -1.76
CA VAL A 107 -0.32 8.05 -0.70
C VAL A 107 -0.97 7.93 0.67
N GLN A 108 -2.23 8.33 0.79
CA GLN A 108 -2.90 8.43 2.09
C GLN A 108 -3.42 7.09 2.59
N PHE A 109 -4.12 6.33 1.74
CA PHE A 109 -4.77 5.10 2.20
C PHE A 109 -3.78 3.98 2.49
N GLU A 110 -2.67 3.88 1.76
CA GLU A 110 -1.63 2.91 2.11
C GLU A 110 -1.01 3.18 3.49
N SER A 111 -0.76 4.44 3.83
CA SER A 111 -0.20 4.81 5.14
C SER A 111 -1.20 4.63 6.29
N GLN A 112 -2.49 4.55 6.01
CA GLN A 112 -3.56 4.32 6.99
C GLN A 112 -3.89 2.84 7.22
N GLN A 113 -3.31 1.91 6.46
CA GLN A 113 -3.51 0.47 6.68
C GLN A 113 -2.87 0.04 8.01
N TYR A 114 -3.50 -0.92 8.69
CA TYR A 114 -2.94 -1.50 9.92
C TYR A 114 -1.55 -2.07 9.68
N ALA A 115 -0.57 -1.55 10.41
CA ALA A 115 0.82 -1.96 10.29
C ALA A 115 1.00 -3.48 10.44
N ILE A 116 0.37 -4.07 11.44
CA ILE A 116 0.48 -5.50 11.71
C ILE A 116 -0.12 -6.36 10.59
N PHE A 117 -1.22 -5.93 9.94
CA PHE A 117 -1.80 -6.66 8.81
C PHE A 117 -0.88 -6.61 7.59
N ARG A 118 -0.28 -5.46 7.32
CA ARG A 118 0.71 -5.33 6.24
C ARG A 118 1.93 -6.20 6.48
N LEU A 119 2.46 -6.21 7.69
CA LEU A 119 3.60 -7.05 8.06
C LEU A 119 3.24 -8.54 7.98
N TYR A 120 2.07 -8.93 8.47
CA TYR A 120 1.59 -10.31 8.39
C TYR A 120 1.37 -10.77 6.95
N ARG A 121 0.71 -9.97 6.10
CA ARG A 121 0.55 -10.26 4.67
C ARG A 121 1.89 -10.54 4.03
N HIS A 122 2.86 -9.65 4.19
CA HIS A 122 4.15 -9.79 3.53
C HIS A 122 5.00 -10.91 4.14
N HIS A 123 4.81 -11.21 5.43
CA HIS A 123 5.33 -12.45 5.99
C HIS A 123 4.80 -13.68 5.23
N CYS A 124 3.49 -13.79 5.07
CA CYS A 124 2.89 -14.90 4.33
C CYS A 124 3.33 -14.95 2.87
N LEU A 125 3.45 -13.79 2.21
CA LEU A 125 3.83 -13.73 0.80
C LEU A 125 5.32 -14.05 0.57
N PHE A 126 6.22 -13.47 1.37
CA PHE A 126 7.66 -13.62 1.18
C PHE A 126 8.26 -14.87 1.83
N SER A 127 7.56 -15.51 2.76
CA SER A 127 7.97 -16.80 3.32
C SER A 127 7.27 -17.99 2.63
N PHE A 128 6.58 -17.74 1.51
CA PHE A 128 5.85 -18.77 0.79
C PHE A 128 6.81 -19.66 -0.03
N SER A 129 6.60 -20.98 0.08
CA SER A 129 7.29 -21.97 -0.73
C SER A 129 6.36 -23.14 -1.03
N ASN A 130 6.33 -23.60 -2.27
CA ASN A 130 5.67 -24.81 -2.71
C ASN A 130 6.46 -25.46 -3.87
N GLU A 131 5.91 -26.49 -4.50
CA GLU A 131 6.55 -27.20 -5.62
C GLU A 131 6.79 -26.31 -6.86
N ASN A 132 6.01 -25.23 -7.04
CA ASN A 132 6.06 -24.35 -8.19
C ASN A 132 7.00 -23.17 -7.99
N ILE A 133 7.11 -22.65 -6.75
CA ILE A 133 7.88 -21.44 -6.45
C ILE A 133 8.39 -21.43 -5.01
N ASP A 134 9.61 -20.92 -4.83
CA ASP A 134 10.21 -20.64 -3.54
C ASP A 134 10.48 -19.13 -3.42
N VAL A 135 9.50 -18.39 -2.87
CA VAL A 135 9.59 -16.95 -2.69
C VAL A 135 10.56 -16.59 -1.57
N ASP A 136 10.63 -17.39 -0.49
CA ASP A 136 11.56 -17.14 0.62
C ASP A 136 13.02 -17.20 0.13
N LYS A 137 13.34 -18.19 -0.69
CA LYS A 137 14.66 -18.27 -1.30
C LYS A 137 14.96 -17.07 -2.19
N ALA A 138 14.05 -16.71 -3.09
CA ALA A 138 14.23 -15.55 -3.97
C ALA A 138 14.38 -14.24 -3.17
N PHE A 139 13.62 -14.09 -2.07
CA PHE A 139 13.73 -12.96 -1.18
C PHE A 139 15.10 -12.89 -0.48
N ARG A 140 15.57 -14.01 0.09
CA ARG A 140 16.87 -14.09 0.75
C ARG A 140 18.03 -13.85 -0.21
N GLU A 141 17.96 -14.38 -1.43
CA GLU A 141 18.96 -14.13 -2.47
C GLU A 141 19.05 -12.65 -2.86
N LYS A 142 17.89 -11.96 -2.93
CA LYS A 142 17.82 -10.53 -3.29
C LYS A 142 18.24 -9.60 -2.15
N PHE A 143 17.82 -9.91 -0.92
CA PHE A 143 17.93 -9.00 0.23
C PHE A 143 18.87 -9.49 1.34
N ASN A 144 19.53 -10.64 1.16
CA ASN A 144 20.50 -11.27 2.08
C ASN A 144 19.95 -11.67 3.46
N LYS A 145 18.64 -11.58 3.70
CA LYS A 145 17.99 -11.86 4.97
C LYS A 145 16.54 -12.32 4.75
N SER A 146 15.96 -12.97 5.76
CA SER A 146 14.53 -13.29 5.73
C SER A 146 13.68 -12.04 5.90
N TYR A 147 12.46 -12.12 5.43
CA TYR A 147 11.50 -11.02 5.65
C TYR A 147 11.27 -10.71 7.13
N ASP A 148 11.18 -11.74 7.98
CA ASP A 148 10.95 -11.57 9.42
C ASP A 148 12.06 -10.79 10.12
N GLU A 149 13.31 -10.89 9.65
CA GLU A 149 14.41 -10.08 10.19
C GLU A 149 14.22 -8.59 9.87
N TYR A 150 13.74 -8.25 8.67
CA TYR A 150 13.36 -6.87 8.31
C TYR A 150 12.17 -6.39 9.12
N ALA A 151 11.11 -7.20 9.19
CA ALA A 151 9.88 -6.87 9.90
C ALA A 151 10.14 -6.62 11.40
N ALA A 152 10.97 -7.44 12.04
CA ALA A 152 11.34 -7.28 13.44
C ALA A 152 12.07 -5.96 13.72
N ILE A 153 13.02 -5.56 12.86
CA ILE A 153 13.72 -4.27 13.01
C ILE A 153 12.76 -3.10 12.83
N VAL A 154 11.92 -3.12 11.79
CA VAL A 154 10.93 -2.05 11.55
C VAL A 154 9.92 -1.97 12.69
N TYR A 155 9.41 -3.11 13.16
CA TYR A 155 8.52 -3.17 14.32
C TYR A 155 9.16 -2.56 15.57
N THR A 156 10.44 -2.87 15.83
CA THR A 156 11.21 -2.30 16.93
C THR A 156 11.37 -0.79 16.79
N ILE A 157 11.71 -0.29 15.59
CA ILE A 157 11.82 1.15 15.33
C ILE A 157 10.48 1.84 15.64
N GLN A 158 9.37 1.25 15.21
CA GLN A 158 8.04 1.82 15.46
C GLN A 158 7.67 1.82 16.94
N MET A 159 8.00 0.77 17.69
CA MET A 159 7.82 0.73 19.15
C MET A 159 8.58 1.87 19.84
N VAL A 160 9.83 2.11 19.45
CA VAL A 160 10.65 3.21 20.01
C VAL A 160 10.05 4.58 19.67
N LEU A 161 9.58 4.77 18.44
CA LEU A 161 8.98 6.03 17.99
C LEU A 161 7.63 6.29 18.64
N SER A 162 6.80 5.25 18.84
CA SER A 162 5.48 5.36 19.47
C SER A 162 5.55 5.80 20.93
N GLN A 163 6.64 5.45 21.62
CA GLN A 163 6.90 5.88 23.00
C GLN A 163 7.35 7.36 23.08
N ARG A 164 7.38 8.09 21.97
CA ARG A 164 7.83 9.49 21.86
C ARG A 164 9.24 9.74 22.41
N LYS A 165 10.11 8.72 22.42
CA LYS A 165 11.51 8.81 22.81
C LYS A 165 12.40 9.31 21.66
N ALA A 166 11.91 10.28 20.89
CA ALA A 166 12.61 10.85 19.74
C ALA A 166 14.07 11.28 20.03
N PRO A 167 14.42 11.85 21.19
CA PRO A 167 15.82 12.20 21.48
C PRO A 167 16.74 10.97 21.54
N MET A 168 16.25 9.81 21.96
CA MET A 168 17.01 8.57 21.99
C MET A 168 17.11 7.90 20.62
N PHE A 169 16.27 8.30 19.66
CA PHE A 169 16.19 7.65 18.35
C PHE A 169 17.49 7.78 17.55
N LYS A 170 18.20 8.90 17.66
CA LYS A 170 19.49 9.09 16.98
C LYS A 170 20.56 8.08 17.45
N GLN A 171 20.61 7.81 18.75
CA GLN A 171 21.52 6.79 19.31
C GLN A 171 21.07 5.39 18.87
N TYR A 172 19.78 5.15 18.85
CA TYR A 172 19.18 3.91 18.42
C TYR A 172 19.48 3.61 16.94
N LEU A 173 19.31 4.59 16.07
CA LEU A 173 19.65 4.47 14.65
C LEU A 173 21.14 4.18 14.45
N LYS A 174 22.02 4.84 15.23
CA LYS A 174 23.46 4.54 15.22
C LYS A 174 23.74 3.09 15.64
N LYS A 175 23.07 2.58 16.67
CA LYS A 175 23.20 1.17 17.08
C LYS A 175 22.70 0.19 16.01
N ILE A 176 21.58 0.49 15.36
CA ILE A 176 21.09 -0.32 14.23
C ILE A 176 22.10 -0.33 13.08
N SER A 177 22.70 0.81 12.74
CA SER A 177 23.67 0.87 11.64
C SER A 177 24.94 0.04 11.92
N ILE A 178 25.29 -0.17 13.18
CA ILE A 178 26.42 -1.02 13.61
C ILE A 178 25.99 -2.49 13.73
N GLY A 179 24.85 -2.76 14.37
CA GLY A 179 24.37 -4.11 14.67
C GLY A 179 23.67 -4.83 13.51
N ALA A 180 23.09 -4.06 12.60
CA ALA A 180 22.39 -4.55 11.41
C ALA A 180 22.71 -3.69 10.17
N PRO A 181 23.97 -3.57 9.76
CA PRO A 181 24.35 -2.72 8.61
C PRO A 181 23.67 -3.15 7.31
N TRP A 182 23.38 -4.43 7.16
CA TRP A 182 22.65 -4.98 6.02
C TRP A 182 21.25 -4.37 5.88
N PHE A 183 20.57 -4.08 6.99
CA PHE A 183 19.23 -3.46 6.99
C PHE A 183 19.31 -2.04 6.42
N ILE A 184 20.21 -1.23 6.97
CA ILE A 184 20.40 0.14 6.49
C ILE A 184 20.86 0.14 5.03
N ASN A 185 21.85 -0.70 4.66
CA ASN A 185 22.41 -0.76 3.31
C ASN A 185 21.35 -1.13 2.25
N ASN A 186 20.38 -1.97 2.59
CA ASN A 186 19.29 -2.32 1.68
C ASN A 186 18.21 -1.23 1.53
N LEU A 187 18.11 -0.32 2.49
CA LEU A 187 17.05 0.67 2.56
C LEU A 187 17.57 2.13 2.52
N ARG A 188 18.84 2.33 2.20
CA ARG A 188 19.44 3.66 2.05
C ARG A 188 19.74 4.00 0.60
N MET A 189 19.81 5.29 0.35
CA MET A 189 20.32 5.89 -0.87
C MET A 189 21.12 7.15 -0.48
N THR A 190 22.21 7.45 -1.19
CA THR A 190 22.92 8.69 -0.98
C THR A 190 22.09 9.88 -1.46
N ARG A 191 22.34 11.08 -0.93
CA ARG A 191 21.65 12.29 -1.39
C ARG A 191 21.84 12.53 -2.89
N ASP A 192 23.00 12.21 -3.43
CA ASP A 192 23.29 12.44 -4.85
C ASP A 192 22.59 11.39 -5.74
N ASP A 193 22.58 10.13 -5.35
CA ASP A 193 21.78 9.12 -6.04
C ASP A 193 20.28 9.46 -6.03
N TYR A 194 19.79 10.02 -4.91
CA TYR A 194 18.42 10.51 -4.84
C TYR A 194 18.14 11.65 -5.85
N LYS A 195 19.07 12.58 -6.04
CA LYS A 195 18.92 13.65 -7.03
C LYS A 195 18.88 13.11 -8.44
N GLU A 196 19.73 12.12 -8.73
CA GLU A 196 19.77 11.46 -10.04
C GLU A 196 18.45 10.72 -10.30
N GLU A 197 17.99 9.92 -9.34
CA GLU A 197 16.72 9.18 -9.44
C GLU A 197 15.52 10.12 -9.62
N LEU A 198 15.46 11.21 -8.87
CA LEU A 198 14.42 12.23 -9.02
C LEU A 198 14.44 12.88 -10.39
N GLY A 199 15.61 13.13 -10.97
CA GLY A 199 15.77 13.70 -12.31
C GLY A 199 15.20 12.80 -13.41
N GLN A 200 15.10 11.50 -13.19
CA GLN A 200 14.47 10.56 -14.14
C GLN A 200 12.94 10.63 -14.14
N PHE A 201 12.32 10.99 -13.03
CA PHE A 201 10.87 10.93 -12.82
C PHE A 201 10.18 12.30 -12.78
N ALA A 202 10.89 13.37 -12.47
CA ALA A 202 10.35 14.70 -12.39
C ALA A 202 10.87 15.57 -13.54
N LYS A 203 9.97 16.17 -14.32
CA LYS A 203 10.34 17.15 -15.36
C LYS A 203 10.87 18.44 -14.75
N SER A 204 10.39 18.77 -13.55
CA SER A 204 10.84 19.92 -12.78
C SER A 204 10.73 19.62 -11.27
N THR A 205 11.42 20.41 -10.45
CA THR A 205 11.31 20.31 -8.98
C THR A 205 9.89 20.61 -8.47
N ALA A 206 9.08 21.29 -9.26
CA ALA A 206 7.67 21.57 -8.99
C ALA A 206 6.81 20.29 -9.03
N ASP A 207 7.23 19.28 -9.79
CA ASP A 207 6.50 18.03 -9.95
C ASP A 207 6.69 17.06 -8.78
N PHE A 208 7.54 17.36 -7.81
CA PHE A 208 7.84 16.47 -6.69
C PHE A 208 6.63 16.08 -5.84
N ARG A 209 5.57 16.86 -5.84
CA ARG A 209 4.35 16.51 -5.13
C ARG A 209 3.69 15.23 -5.71
N TYR A 210 3.90 14.95 -6.99
CA TYR A 210 3.18 13.92 -7.73
C TYR A 210 4.11 12.87 -8.37
N CYS A 211 5.42 13.04 -8.30
CA CYS A 211 6.35 12.11 -8.92
C CYS A 211 6.51 10.81 -8.14
N LEU A 212 7.12 9.83 -8.79
CA LEU A 212 7.58 8.63 -8.12
C LEU A 212 8.60 9.01 -7.04
N ARG A 213 8.45 8.43 -5.85
CA ARG A 213 9.27 8.80 -4.70
C ARG A 213 10.23 7.69 -4.34
N PRO A 214 11.55 7.87 -4.54
CA PRO A 214 12.57 6.94 -4.10
C PRO A 214 12.46 6.62 -2.60
N SER A 215 11.95 7.55 -1.79
CA SER A 215 11.70 7.40 -0.35
C SER A 215 10.81 6.20 0.02
N TYR A 216 9.97 5.72 -0.91
CA TYR A 216 9.18 4.51 -0.68
C TYR A 216 10.02 3.24 -0.64
N SER A 217 11.10 3.19 -1.40
CA SER A 217 12.03 2.07 -1.43
C SER A 217 13.23 2.28 -0.51
N TYR A 218 13.63 3.53 -0.35
CA TYR A 218 14.84 3.93 0.35
C TYR A 218 14.56 5.07 1.34
N PRO A 219 13.94 4.78 2.51
CA PRO A 219 13.58 5.80 3.50
C PRO A 219 14.78 6.40 4.22
N PHE A 220 15.96 5.74 4.16
CA PHE A 220 17.20 6.27 4.73
C PHE A 220 17.98 7.05 3.69
N ILE A 221 18.39 8.27 4.05
CA ILE A 221 19.18 9.15 3.20
C ILE A 221 20.56 9.30 3.83
N GLU A 222 21.60 9.01 3.06
CA GLU A 222 22.99 9.23 3.47
C GLU A 222 23.50 10.54 2.91
N TYR A 223 24.08 11.37 3.79
CA TYR A 223 24.73 12.61 3.42
C TYR A 223 25.86 12.92 4.41
N GLN A 224 27.09 13.16 3.91
CA GLN A 224 28.28 13.43 4.71
C GLN A 224 28.48 12.42 5.84
N ASP A 225 28.46 11.14 5.51
CA ASP A 225 28.61 10.00 6.44
C ASP A 225 27.55 9.94 7.57
N VAL A 226 26.48 10.74 7.47
CA VAL A 226 25.35 10.70 8.39
C VAL A 226 24.14 10.09 7.70
N ILE A 227 23.47 9.18 8.41
CA ILE A 227 22.23 8.52 7.96
C ILE A 227 21.05 9.23 8.59
N TYR A 228 20.13 9.69 7.76
CA TYR A 228 18.87 10.33 8.15
C TYR A 228 17.70 9.43 7.85
N LEU A 229 16.66 9.47 8.68
CA LEU A 229 15.34 8.88 8.44
C LEU A 229 14.29 9.99 8.54
N PRO A 230 14.11 10.82 7.50
CA PRO A 230 13.21 11.98 7.58
C PRO A 230 11.72 11.59 7.60
N THR A 231 11.37 10.42 7.07
CA THR A 231 9.98 9.97 6.88
C THR A 231 9.75 8.59 7.49
N PRO A 232 9.83 8.42 8.83
CA PRO A 232 9.67 7.12 9.48
C PRO A 232 8.31 6.44 9.22
N HIS A 233 7.27 7.18 8.84
CA HIS A 233 5.98 6.62 8.43
C HIS A 233 6.08 5.75 7.14
N LEU A 234 7.16 5.91 6.35
CA LEU A 234 7.40 5.10 5.15
C LEU A 234 8.13 3.78 5.42
N LEU A 235 8.61 3.52 6.63
CA LEU A 235 9.38 2.30 6.91
C LEU A 235 8.61 1.02 6.60
N ILE A 236 7.33 0.95 6.95
CA ILE A 236 6.50 -0.23 6.61
C ILE A 236 6.35 -0.35 5.11
N GLN A 237 6.09 0.77 4.42
CA GLN A 237 6.00 0.81 2.97
C GLN A 237 7.27 0.25 2.31
N SER A 238 8.44 0.64 2.82
CA SER A 238 9.73 0.27 2.23
C SER A 238 10.05 -1.22 2.34
N ILE A 239 9.57 -1.91 3.38
CA ILE A 239 9.78 -3.36 3.56
C ILE A 239 8.58 -4.21 3.11
N THR A 240 7.51 -3.60 2.64
CA THR A 240 6.30 -4.29 2.16
C THR A 240 6.15 -4.12 0.66
N THR A 241 5.27 -3.25 0.22
CA THR A 241 4.97 -3.03 -1.20
C THR A 241 6.22 -2.67 -2.01
N ALA A 242 7.11 -1.84 -1.46
CA ALA A 242 8.34 -1.48 -2.16
C ALA A 242 9.29 -2.67 -2.33
N MET A 243 9.43 -3.55 -1.32
CA MET A 243 10.20 -4.80 -1.48
C MET A 243 9.56 -5.74 -2.48
N MET A 244 8.23 -5.85 -2.53
CA MET A 244 7.54 -6.63 -3.57
C MET A 244 7.91 -6.12 -4.97
N ASN A 245 7.85 -4.81 -5.18
CA ASN A 245 8.20 -4.21 -6.46
C ASN A 245 9.70 -4.43 -6.79
N ARG A 246 10.60 -4.26 -5.82
CA ARG A 246 12.04 -4.48 -6.00
C ARG A 246 12.37 -5.96 -6.25
N LEU A 247 11.70 -6.89 -5.56
CA LEU A 247 11.88 -8.33 -5.75
C LEU A 247 11.52 -8.76 -7.18
N THR A 248 10.43 -8.19 -7.71
CA THR A 248 9.88 -8.57 -9.02
C THR A 248 10.34 -7.65 -10.16
N PHE A 249 11.16 -6.63 -9.87
CA PHE A 249 11.65 -5.70 -10.89
C PHE A 249 12.46 -6.41 -11.97
N GLY A 250 12.07 -6.23 -13.23
CA GLY A 250 12.71 -6.91 -14.38
C GLY A 250 12.42 -8.41 -14.49
N ASN A 251 11.59 -8.99 -13.61
CA ASN A 251 11.24 -10.40 -13.61
C ASN A 251 9.72 -10.61 -13.58
N ASN A 252 9.10 -10.43 -14.73
CA ASN A 252 7.65 -10.60 -14.88
C ASN A 252 7.17 -12.01 -14.54
N LYS A 253 8.00 -13.04 -14.87
CA LYS A 253 7.66 -14.43 -14.54
C LYS A 253 7.54 -14.63 -13.02
N LEU A 254 8.53 -14.16 -12.27
CA LEU A 254 8.47 -14.23 -10.80
C LEU A 254 7.22 -13.50 -10.26
N ARG A 255 6.88 -12.33 -10.83
CA ARG A 255 5.70 -11.58 -10.42
C ARG A 255 4.41 -12.36 -10.68
N GLU A 256 4.28 -12.98 -11.84
CA GLU A 256 3.11 -13.82 -12.20
C GLU A 256 3.01 -15.04 -11.26
N GLU A 257 4.13 -15.73 -11.01
CA GLU A 257 4.16 -16.90 -10.11
C GLU A 257 3.83 -16.53 -8.66
N ILE A 258 4.32 -15.38 -8.15
CA ILE A 258 3.92 -14.86 -6.82
C ILE A 258 2.41 -14.60 -6.79
N GLY A 259 1.87 -13.96 -7.83
CA GLY A 259 0.42 -13.71 -7.94
C GLY A 259 -0.38 -15.00 -7.85
N LYS A 260 -0.04 -15.95 -8.72
CA LYS A 260 -0.76 -17.21 -8.89
C LYS A 260 -0.63 -18.18 -7.70
N ASN A 261 0.52 -18.22 -7.04
CA ASN A 261 0.73 -19.19 -5.96
C ASN A 261 0.62 -18.53 -4.58
N SER A 262 1.38 -17.47 -4.32
CA SER A 262 1.49 -16.88 -2.99
C SER A 262 0.29 -16.00 -2.64
N CYS A 263 -0.16 -15.11 -3.56
CA CYS A 263 -1.28 -14.21 -3.28
C CYS A 263 -2.62 -14.94 -3.23
N GLU A 264 -2.87 -15.87 -4.15
CA GLU A 264 -4.09 -16.69 -4.14
C GLU A 264 -4.16 -17.55 -2.87
N ASN A 265 -3.04 -18.21 -2.50
CA ASN A 265 -2.96 -18.97 -1.25
C ASN A 265 -3.20 -18.09 -0.01
N TYR A 266 -2.62 -16.89 0.01
CA TYR A 266 -2.83 -15.96 1.11
C TYR A 266 -4.30 -15.56 1.24
N LEU A 267 -4.95 -15.19 0.13
CA LEU A 267 -6.37 -14.85 0.12
C LEU A 267 -7.23 -16.02 0.61
N PHE A 268 -6.99 -17.22 0.10
CA PHE A 268 -7.70 -18.42 0.53
C PHE A 268 -7.55 -18.65 2.05
N ARG A 269 -6.33 -18.58 2.57
CA ARG A 269 -6.05 -18.81 3.99
C ARG A 269 -6.78 -17.81 4.89
N ILE A 270 -6.67 -16.50 4.65
CA ILE A 270 -7.32 -15.51 5.52
C ILE A 270 -8.84 -15.63 5.50
N ILE A 271 -9.42 -16.05 4.37
CA ILE A 271 -10.87 -16.32 4.26
C ILE A 271 -11.26 -17.58 5.03
N ALA A 272 -10.53 -18.67 4.85
CA ALA A 272 -10.81 -19.94 5.52
C ALA A 272 -10.62 -19.83 7.05
N ASP A 273 -9.50 -19.25 7.49
CA ASP A 273 -9.12 -19.10 8.90
C ASP A 273 -10.02 -18.10 9.64
N SER A 274 -10.72 -17.21 8.92
CA SER A 274 -11.67 -16.27 9.53
C SER A 274 -12.83 -16.94 10.25
N GLY A 275 -13.22 -18.13 9.80
CA GLY A 275 -14.39 -18.86 10.30
C GLY A 275 -15.73 -18.15 10.05
N LEU A 276 -15.78 -17.19 9.11
CA LEU A 276 -16.97 -16.37 8.83
C LEU A 276 -17.96 -17.04 7.89
N PHE A 277 -17.53 -18.07 7.15
CA PHE A 277 -18.30 -18.74 6.12
C PHE A 277 -18.63 -20.18 6.52
N ASP A 278 -19.80 -20.67 6.07
CA ASP A 278 -20.22 -22.04 6.33
C ASP A 278 -19.43 -23.04 5.46
N GLU A 279 -19.07 -22.62 4.25
CA GLU A 279 -18.24 -23.39 3.32
C GLU A 279 -17.23 -22.47 2.62
N VAL A 280 -15.99 -22.94 2.47
CA VAL A 280 -14.91 -22.27 1.71
C VAL A 280 -14.28 -23.32 0.80
N VAL A 281 -14.27 -23.05 -0.50
CA VAL A 281 -13.77 -23.97 -1.53
C VAL A 281 -12.69 -23.23 -2.35
N PRO A 282 -11.48 -23.81 -2.52
CA PRO A 282 -10.46 -23.24 -3.38
C PRO A 282 -10.83 -23.37 -4.87
N GLU A 283 -10.05 -22.71 -5.74
CA GLU A 283 -10.15 -22.90 -7.19
C GLU A 283 -10.14 -24.36 -7.57
N TYR A 284 -11.02 -24.76 -8.51
CA TYR A 284 -11.00 -26.08 -9.12
C TYR A 284 -11.42 -26.04 -10.59
N GLU A 285 -11.00 -27.04 -11.33
CA GLU A 285 -11.39 -27.23 -12.72
C GLU A 285 -12.74 -27.99 -12.79
N TYR A 286 -13.79 -27.30 -13.28
CA TYR A 286 -15.13 -27.89 -13.41
C TYR A 286 -15.39 -28.47 -14.80
N ALA A 287 -14.59 -28.10 -15.79
CA ALA A 287 -14.54 -28.68 -17.13
C ALA A 287 -13.15 -28.48 -17.72
N LYS A 288 -12.78 -29.30 -18.72
CA LYS A 288 -11.43 -29.25 -19.32
C LYS A 288 -11.00 -27.84 -19.70
N GLY A 289 -9.97 -27.35 -19.00
CA GLY A 289 -9.41 -25.99 -19.16
C GLY A 289 -10.30 -24.87 -18.65
N GLN A 290 -11.38 -25.18 -17.90
CA GLN A 290 -12.28 -24.20 -17.33
C GLN A 290 -12.24 -24.27 -15.80
N LYS A 291 -11.76 -23.22 -15.19
CA LYS A 291 -11.61 -23.08 -13.75
C LYS A 291 -12.63 -22.11 -13.16
N THR A 292 -12.92 -22.28 -11.90
CA THR A 292 -13.67 -21.32 -11.08
C THR A 292 -12.83 -20.07 -10.81
N LEU A 293 -13.35 -19.12 -10.02
CA LEU A 293 -12.54 -18.10 -9.38
C LEU A 293 -11.71 -18.70 -8.23
N ASP A 294 -10.75 -17.97 -7.71
CA ASP A 294 -9.70 -18.48 -6.81
C ASP A 294 -10.26 -19.00 -5.48
N VAL A 295 -11.27 -18.32 -4.91
CA VAL A 295 -11.92 -18.73 -3.66
C VAL A 295 -13.42 -18.57 -3.76
N LEU A 296 -14.13 -19.65 -3.47
CA LEU A 296 -15.59 -19.66 -3.42
C LEU A 296 -16.05 -19.84 -1.99
N THR A 297 -16.96 -18.99 -1.54
CA THR A 297 -17.48 -19.04 -0.17
C THR A 297 -18.99 -19.07 -0.15
N ARG A 298 -19.54 -19.73 0.84
CA ARG A 298 -20.99 -19.70 1.13
C ARG A 298 -21.23 -19.32 2.60
N LYS A 299 -22.18 -18.42 2.79
CA LYS A 299 -22.73 -18.11 4.10
C LYS A 299 -24.26 -18.09 4.00
N LYS A 300 -24.92 -19.03 4.67
CA LYS A 300 -26.36 -19.27 4.52
C LYS A 300 -26.71 -19.54 3.04
N ASN A 301 -27.57 -18.72 2.45
CA ASN A 301 -28.01 -18.79 1.06
C ASN A 301 -27.29 -17.82 0.11
N THR A 302 -26.16 -17.26 0.54
CA THR A 302 -25.39 -16.29 -0.25
C THR A 302 -23.99 -16.83 -0.53
N ALA A 303 -23.57 -16.79 -1.80
CA ALA A 303 -22.19 -17.06 -2.21
C ALA A 303 -21.42 -15.76 -2.47
N ILE A 304 -20.14 -15.77 -2.15
CA ILE A 304 -19.19 -14.74 -2.55
C ILE A 304 -18.01 -15.44 -3.22
N LEU A 305 -17.73 -15.05 -4.45
CA LEU A 305 -16.66 -15.58 -5.27
C LEU A 305 -15.53 -14.54 -5.28
N PHE A 306 -14.32 -14.92 -4.91
CA PHE A 306 -13.17 -14.01 -4.87
C PHE A 306 -12.15 -14.39 -5.95
N ASP A 307 -11.59 -13.37 -6.60
CA ASP A 307 -10.60 -13.51 -7.65
C ASP A 307 -9.38 -12.61 -7.31
N SER A 308 -8.24 -13.21 -7.00
CA SER A 308 -7.03 -12.53 -6.55
C SER A 308 -6.19 -12.05 -7.73
N LYS A 309 -5.78 -10.80 -7.72
CA LYS A 309 -4.92 -10.25 -8.77
C LYS A 309 -3.75 -9.46 -8.17
N LEU A 310 -2.53 -9.87 -8.49
CA LEU A 310 -1.32 -9.10 -8.13
C LEU A 310 -1.22 -7.84 -9.01
N PHE A 311 -2.27 -7.04 -8.96
CA PHE A 311 -2.35 -5.76 -9.63
C PHE A 311 -1.87 -4.66 -8.70
N SER A 312 -1.02 -3.78 -9.25
CA SER A 312 -0.68 -2.50 -8.66
C SER A 312 -0.81 -1.44 -9.73
N PRO A 313 -1.34 -0.25 -9.41
CA PRO A 313 -1.42 0.85 -10.33
C PRO A 313 -0.05 1.25 -10.85
N LYS A 314 0.02 1.71 -12.09
CA LYS A 314 1.26 2.27 -12.64
C LYS A 314 1.63 3.55 -11.90
N THR A 315 2.89 3.68 -11.58
CA THR A 315 3.42 4.84 -10.84
C THR A 315 3.28 6.15 -11.59
N SER A 316 3.28 6.10 -12.94
CA SER A 316 3.05 7.26 -13.80
C SER A 316 1.62 7.83 -13.71
N LEU A 317 0.67 7.12 -13.08
CA LEU A 317 -0.63 7.71 -12.72
C LEU A 317 -0.47 8.95 -11.84
N ARG A 318 0.57 8.99 -11.01
CA ARG A 318 0.85 10.15 -10.14
C ARG A 318 1.31 11.39 -10.93
N THR A 319 1.72 11.21 -12.17
CA THR A 319 2.08 12.30 -13.09
C THR A 319 1.01 12.58 -14.13
N TYR A 320 -0.24 12.17 -13.87
CA TYR A 320 -1.39 12.39 -14.74
C TYR A 320 -1.23 11.79 -16.15
N ASP A 321 -0.66 10.59 -16.22
CA ASP A 321 -0.47 9.85 -17.47
C ASP A 321 -1.78 9.17 -17.90
N ASP A 322 -2.47 9.76 -18.90
CA ASP A 322 -3.71 9.24 -19.46
C ASP A 322 -3.54 7.81 -20.04
N ILE A 323 -2.40 7.52 -20.65
CA ILE A 323 -2.15 6.19 -21.23
C ILE A 323 -2.02 5.16 -20.10
N ALA A 324 -1.32 5.50 -19.02
CA ALA A 324 -1.22 4.63 -17.86
C ALA A 324 -2.60 4.37 -17.22
N TYR A 325 -3.41 5.42 -17.07
CA TYR A 325 -4.77 5.32 -16.55
C TYR A 325 -5.63 4.38 -17.40
N MET A 326 -5.67 4.58 -18.71
CA MET A 326 -6.48 3.76 -19.62
C MET A 326 -6.01 2.30 -19.65
N ASN A 327 -4.70 2.07 -19.59
CA ASN A 327 -4.15 0.73 -19.55
C ASN A 327 -4.51 0.00 -18.23
N ASP A 328 -4.45 0.67 -17.09
CA ASP A 328 -4.80 0.08 -15.80
C ASP A 328 -6.30 -0.17 -15.72
N LEU A 329 -7.12 0.76 -16.20
CA LEU A 329 -8.57 0.59 -16.30
C LEU A 329 -8.93 -0.61 -17.20
N ALA A 330 -8.30 -0.75 -18.37
CA ALA A 330 -8.54 -1.88 -19.28
C ALA A 330 -8.18 -3.23 -18.64
N ARG A 331 -7.10 -3.28 -17.84
CA ARG A 331 -6.73 -4.50 -17.07
C ARG A 331 -7.82 -4.85 -16.05
N ILE A 332 -8.27 -3.88 -15.26
CA ILE A 332 -9.36 -4.08 -14.28
C ILE A 332 -10.65 -4.54 -14.97
N ILE A 333 -11.04 -3.90 -16.08
CA ILE A 333 -12.24 -4.29 -16.85
C ILE A 333 -12.16 -5.73 -17.33
N LYS A 334 -10.99 -6.20 -17.76
CA LYS A 334 -10.78 -7.58 -18.19
C LYS A 334 -11.08 -8.57 -17.05
N GLU A 335 -10.56 -8.32 -15.84
CA GLU A 335 -10.77 -9.19 -14.69
C GLU A 335 -12.23 -9.14 -14.20
N MET A 336 -12.84 -7.97 -14.20
CA MET A 336 -14.27 -7.82 -13.83
C MET A 336 -15.20 -8.49 -14.85
N LYS A 337 -14.84 -8.54 -16.15
CA LYS A 337 -15.58 -9.32 -17.16
C LYS A 337 -15.54 -10.82 -16.83
N GLN A 338 -14.39 -11.32 -16.43
CA GLN A 338 -14.24 -12.72 -16.00
C GLN A 338 -15.13 -13.00 -14.77
N ALA A 339 -15.08 -12.10 -13.77
CA ALA A 339 -15.90 -12.22 -12.57
C ALA A 339 -17.41 -12.19 -12.90
N TYR A 340 -17.85 -11.30 -13.79
CA TYR A 340 -19.22 -11.26 -14.30
C TYR A 340 -19.62 -12.58 -14.96
N ASP A 341 -18.80 -13.11 -15.86
CA ASP A 341 -19.08 -14.35 -16.59
C ASP A 341 -19.19 -15.55 -15.64
N GLN A 342 -18.29 -15.65 -14.67
CA GLN A 342 -18.32 -16.69 -13.63
C GLN A 342 -19.60 -16.60 -12.79
N THR A 343 -20.00 -15.40 -12.38
CA THR A 343 -21.15 -15.19 -11.49
C THR A 343 -22.48 -15.33 -12.23
N ARG A 344 -22.61 -14.72 -13.41
CA ARG A 344 -23.88 -14.62 -14.13
C ARG A 344 -24.17 -15.80 -15.05
N ASN A 345 -23.13 -16.33 -15.67
CA ASN A 345 -23.28 -17.31 -16.74
C ASN A 345 -22.90 -18.75 -16.35
N LYS A 346 -22.05 -18.92 -15.34
CA LYS A 346 -21.49 -20.26 -15.02
C LYS A 346 -21.93 -20.79 -13.67
N PHE A 347 -21.85 -20.01 -12.60
CA PHE A 347 -22.28 -20.44 -11.26
C PHE A 347 -23.76 -20.84 -11.26
N GLY A 348 -24.08 -21.96 -10.63
CA GLY A 348 -25.44 -22.57 -10.61
C GLY A 348 -25.90 -23.17 -11.95
N LYS A 349 -25.13 -22.99 -13.04
CA LYS A 349 -25.47 -23.53 -14.39
C LYS A 349 -24.44 -24.54 -14.90
N LYS A 350 -23.17 -24.29 -14.63
CA LYS A 350 -22.04 -25.13 -15.04
C LYS A 350 -21.35 -25.80 -13.84
N TYR A 351 -21.35 -25.14 -12.72
CA TYR A 351 -20.81 -25.63 -11.45
C TYR A 351 -21.56 -25.02 -10.26
N ASP A 352 -21.66 -25.79 -9.19
CA ASP A 352 -22.10 -25.39 -7.87
C ASP A 352 -21.34 -26.27 -6.85
N PRO A 353 -20.36 -25.75 -6.10
CA PRO A 353 -19.56 -26.55 -5.18
C PRO A 353 -20.23 -26.74 -3.82
N PHE A 354 -21.36 -26.08 -3.56
CA PHE A 354 -21.93 -25.99 -2.23
C PHE A 354 -22.98 -27.07 -1.96
N SER A 355 -23.02 -27.52 -0.72
CA SER A 355 -23.96 -28.53 -0.26
C SER A 355 -25.39 -28.01 -0.14
N THR A 356 -25.60 -26.71 -0.10
CA THR A 356 -26.90 -26.05 0.07
C THR A 356 -27.12 -25.04 -1.03
N SER A 357 -28.35 -24.89 -1.48
CA SER A 357 -28.74 -23.96 -2.55
C SER A 357 -28.40 -22.52 -2.23
N VAL A 358 -27.91 -21.82 -3.24
CA VAL A 358 -27.52 -20.40 -3.18
C VAL A 358 -28.54 -19.56 -3.93
N ASN A 359 -29.04 -18.49 -3.32
CA ASN A 359 -29.99 -17.56 -3.93
C ASN A 359 -29.29 -16.29 -4.47
N ASP A 360 -28.30 -15.80 -3.74
CA ASP A 360 -27.58 -14.58 -4.08
C ASP A 360 -26.11 -14.90 -4.34
N VAL A 361 -25.56 -14.41 -5.43
CA VAL A 361 -24.14 -14.61 -5.80
C VAL A 361 -23.48 -13.29 -6.07
N TYR A 362 -22.37 -13.04 -5.41
CA TYR A 362 -21.51 -11.87 -5.58
C TYR A 362 -20.12 -12.29 -6.04
N ALA A 363 -19.44 -11.46 -6.81
CA ALA A 363 -18.04 -11.65 -7.13
C ALA A 363 -17.22 -10.40 -6.74
N LEU A 364 -16.06 -10.62 -6.15
CA LEU A 364 -15.10 -9.58 -5.79
C LEU A 364 -13.76 -9.85 -6.44
N VAL A 365 -13.36 -8.98 -7.35
CA VAL A 365 -11.99 -8.93 -7.85
C VAL A 365 -11.15 -8.25 -6.76
N VAL A 366 -10.22 -9.00 -6.16
CA VAL A 366 -9.38 -8.57 -5.05
C VAL A 366 -7.99 -8.25 -5.60
N VAL A 367 -7.67 -6.96 -5.68
CA VAL A 367 -6.37 -6.51 -6.17
C VAL A 367 -5.38 -6.29 -5.03
N TYR A 368 -4.08 -6.42 -5.32
CA TYR A 368 -3.03 -6.20 -4.34
C TYR A 368 -2.97 -4.74 -3.86
N GLN A 369 -3.14 -3.80 -4.80
CA GLN A 369 -3.32 -2.37 -4.52
C GLN A 369 -4.45 -1.83 -5.37
N GLU A 370 -5.42 -1.17 -4.75
CA GLU A 370 -6.48 -0.49 -5.49
C GLU A 370 -5.92 0.72 -6.25
N GLY A 371 -6.40 0.90 -7.49
CA GLY A 371 -6.03 2.04 -8.32
C GLY A 371 -6.84 3.31 -7.99
N TYR A 372 -7.77 3.23 -7.04
CA TYR A 372 -8.70 4.30 -6.67
C TYR A 372 -9.41 4.90 -7.90
N LEU A 373 -9.89 4.01 -8.77
CA LEU A 373 -10.58 4.40 -9.99
C LEU A 373 -11.96 4.99 -9.68
N ASP A 374 -12.39 5.92 -10.51
CA ASP A 374 -13.78 6.37 -10.50
C ASP A 374 -14.73 5.22 -10.89
N TYR A 375 -15.57 4.79 -9.96
CA TYR A 375 -16.47 3.65 -10.16
C TYR A 375 -17.50 3.89 -11.27
N GLU A 376 -17.98 5.11 -11.47
CA GLU A 376 -18.94 5.41 -12.53
C GLU A 376 -18.30 5.18 -13.90
N THR A 377 -17.09 5.69 -14.11
CA THR A 377 -16.31 5.46 -15.32
C THR A 377 -16.00 3.97 -15.50
N MET A 378 -15.57 3.29 -14.44
CA MET A 378 -15.23 1.87 -14.48
C MET A 378 -16.44 1.00 -14.89
N TYR A 379 -17.59 1.16 -14.22
CA TYR A 379 -18.78 0.36 -14.57
C TYR A 379 -19.39 0.74 -15.91
N SER A 380 -19.28 2.01 -16.33
CA SER A 380 -19.69 2.43 -17.65
C SER A 380 -18.89 1.72 -18.74
N GLN A 381 -17.58 1.63 -18.59
CA GLN A 381 -16.73 0.93 -19.55
C GLN A 381 -16.91 -0.59 -19.48
N LEU A 382 -17.09 -1.16 -18.28
CA LEU A 382 -17.39 -2.57 -18.11
C LEU A 382 -18.71 -2.95 -18.80
N ALA A 383 -19.76 -2.16 -18.63
CA ALA A 383 -21.05 -2.36 -19.28
C ALA A 383 -20.93 -2.29 -20.81
N SER A 384 -20.20 -1.29 -21.32
CA SER A 384 -19.89 -1.19 -22.76
C SER A 384 -19.17 -2.43 -23.28
N ALA A 385 -18.16 -2.92 -22.56
CA ALA A 385 -17.40 -4.12 -22.91
C ALA A 385 -18.22 -5.42 -22.83
N LEU A 386 -19.34 -5.41 -22.11
CA LEU A 386 -20.32 -6.51 -22.00
C LEU A 386 -21.53 -6.30 -22.89
N SER A 387 -21.61 -5.21 -23.65
CA SER A 387 -22.78 -4.81 -24.45
C SER A 387 -24.07 -4.62 -23.62
N ILE A 388 -23.93 -4.12 -22.38
CA ILE A 388 -25.03 -3.84 -21.46
C ILE A 388 -25.36 -2.35 -21.51
N SER A 389 -26.64 -2.02 -21.76
CA SER A 389 -27.11 -0.63 -21.75
C SER A 389 -27.22 -0.09 -20.32
N LYS A 390 -26.82 1.16 -20.07
CA LYS A 390 -26.86 1.79 -18.73
C LYS A 390 -28.25 1.83 -18.10
N GLY A 391 -29.31 1.89 -18.88
CA GLY A 391 -30.70 1.88 -18.38
C GLY A 391 -31.30 0.48 -18.17
N ALA A 392 -30.58 -0.60 -18.50
CA ALA A 392 -31.08 -1.93 -18.33
C ALA A 392 -30.98 -2.42 -16.87
N SER A 393 -31.88 -3.29 -16.45
CA SER A 393 -31.83 -3.96 -15.14
C SER A 393 -30.51 -4.73 -14.93
N GLU A 394 -29.95 -5.26 -16.01
CA GLU A 394 -28.65 -5.95 -16.00
C GLU A 394 -27.49 -5.02 -15.62
N TYR A 395 -27.55 -3.72 -15.95
CA TYR A 395 -26.55 -2.75 -15.49
C TYR A 395 -26.62 -2.55 -13.97
N THR A 396 -27.83 -2.47 -13.42
CA THR A 396 -28.01 -2.40 -11.96
C THR A 396 -27.51 -3.67 -11.28
N TRP A 397 -27.87 -4.83 -11.82
CA TRP A 397 -27.36 -6.10 -11.33
C TRP A 397 -25.82 -6.14 -11.36
N LEU A 398 -25.19 -5.71 -12.46
CA LEU A 398 -23.75 -5.71 -12.64
C LEU A 398 -23.02 -5.01 -11.50
N TRP A 399 -23.33 -3.74 -11.25
CA TRP A 399 -22.63 -2.98 -10.20
C TRP A 399 -23.04 -3.38 -8.77
N GLN A 400 -24.16 -4.08 -8.60
CA GLN A 400 -24.57 -4.62 -7.31
C GLN A 400 -23.90 -5.96 -6.98
N HIS A 401 -23.50 -6.75 -7.96
CA HIS A 401 -23.04 -8.14 -7.74
C HIS A 401 -21.58 -8.38 -8.14
N VAL A 402 -20.98 -7.53 -8.94
CA VAL A 402 -19.58 -7.68 -9.37
C VAL A 402 -18.77 -6.46 -8.91
N GLY A 403 -17.80 -6.67 -8.05
CA GLY A 403 -17.06 -5.61 -7.40
C GLY A 403 -15.55 -5.69 -7.54
N LEU A 404 -14.92 -4.55 -7.28
CA LEU A 404 -13.49 -4.39 -7.11
C LEU A 404 -13.19 -3.98 -5.67
N THR A 405 -12.17 -4.57 -5.08
CA THR A 405 -11.66 -4.19 -3.76
C THR A 405 -10.19 -4.52 -3.66
N ASP A 406 -9.50 -4.01 -2.66
CA ASP A 406 -8.11 -4.37 -2.38
C ASP A 406 -7.99 -5.44 -1.28
N ILE A 407 -6.83 -6.08 -1.24
CA ILE A 407 -6.52 -7.10 -0.25
C ILE A 407 -6.54 -6.54 1.18
N ALA A 408 -6.12 -5.28 1.40
CA ALA A 408 -6.11 -4.66 2.71
C ALA A 408 -7.53 -4.46 3.27
N THR A 409 -8.48 -4.20 2.39
CA THR A 409 -9.91 -4.13 2.75
C THR A 409 -10.45 -5.50 3.14
N ILE A 410 -10.14 -6.56 2.37
CA ILE A 410 -10.51 -7.94 2.74
C ILE A 410 -9.91 -8.33 4.09
N GLU A 411 -8.64 -8.01 4.34
CA GLU A 411 -7.97 -8.26 5.62
C GLU A 411 -8.72 -7.65 6.81
N ARG A 412 -9.23 -6.42 6.67
CA ARG A 412 -10.01 -5.78 7.75
C ARG A 412 -11.20 -6.61 8.18
N TYR A 413 -11.86 -7.31 7.26
CA TYR A 413 -12.98 -8.17 7.60
C TYR A 413 -12.51 -9.54 8.12
N MET A 414 -11.62 -10.19 7.40
CA MET A 414 -11.21 -11.57 7.68
C MET A 414 -10.37 -11.65 8.96
N LEU A 415 -9.31 -10.82 9.06
CA LEU A 415 -8.39 -10.84 10.20
C LEU A 415 -8.98 -10.24 11.48
N THR A 416 -10.12 -9.57 11.39
CA THR A 416 -10.87 -9.09 12.57
C THR A 416 -12.16 -9.85 12.81
N LYS A 417 -12.40 -10.95 12.11
CA LYS A 417 -13.62 -11.78 12.19
C LYS A 417 -14.91 -10.97 12.02
N THR A 418 -14.88 -9.97 11.14
CA THR A 418 -16.03 -9.08 10.86
C THR A 418 -16.83 -9.59 9.67
N ASP A 419 -18.16 -9.70 9.80
CA ASP A 419 -19.03 -10.18 8.73
C ASP A 419 -19.05 -9.20 7.55
N ILE A 420 -18.68 -9.70 6.36
CA ILE A 420 -18.62 -8.94 5.11
C ILE A 420 -20.00 -8.75 4.44
N LEU A 421 -20.94 -9.68 4.64
CA LEU A 421 -22.24 -9.68 3.95
C LEU A 421 -23.07 -8.41 4.15
N PRO A 422 -23.19 -7.84 5.39
CA PRO A 422 -23.92 -6.60 5.58
C PRO A 422 -23.35 -5.42 4.78
N SER A 423 -22.02 -5.41 4.55
CA SER A 423 -21.38 -4.35 3.77
C SER A 423 -21.64 -4.52 2.28
N ILE A 424 -21.58 -5.74 1.76
CA ILE A 424 -21.88 -6.06 0.36
C ILE A 424 -23.35 -5.71 0.05
N LYS A 425 -24.28 -6.14 0.90
CA LYS A 425 -25.73 -5.97 0.68
C LYS A 425 -26.23 -4.54 0.87
N ARG A 426 -25.44 -3.67 1.52
CA ARG A 426 -25.82 -2.27 1.76
C ARG A 426 -25.66 -1.36 0.54
N ARG A 427 -24.99 -1.81 -0.49
CA ARG A 427 -24.68 -1.00 -1.64
C ARG A 427 -25.94 -0.52 -2.38
N THR A 428 -26.19 0.78 -2.39
CA THR A 428 -27.36 1.42 -2.97
C THR A 428 -27.05 2.33 -4.14
N SER A 429 -25.77 2.73 -4.29
CA SER A 429 -25.29 3.58 -5.37
C SER A 429 -24.05 2.97 -6.02
N ILE A 430 -23.83 3.28 -7.30
CA ILE A 430 -22.66 2.87 -8.06
C ILE A 430 -21.36 3.45 -7.49
N SER A 431 -21.43 4.65 -6.93
CA SER A 431 -20.30 5.34 -6.27
C SER A 431 -20.02 4.86 -4.85
N ASP A 432 -20.89 4.01 -4.28
CA ASP A 432 -20.60 3.40 -2.97
C ASP A 432 -19.41 2.46 -3.08
N GLY A 433 -18.44 2.61 -2.20
CA GLY A 433 -17.36 1.62 -2.05
C GLY A 433 -17.92 0.22 -1.71
N TRP A 434 -17.31 -0.83 -2.26
CA TRP A 434 -17.78 -2.20 -2.03
C TRP A 434 -17.75 -2.61 -0.58
N LEU A 435 -16.76 -2.15 0.15
CA LEU A 435 -16.56 -2.49 1.54
C LEU A 435 -16.20 -1.23 2.32
N SER A 436 -17.17 -0.63 3.00
CA SER A 436 -16.90 0.46 3.95
C SER A 436 -16.55 -0.14 5.31
N GLY A 437 -15.28 -0.01 5.71
CA GLY A 437 -14.78 -0.70 6.88
C GLY A 437 -15.36 -0.22 8.21
N ARG A 438 -16.01 -1.12 8.95
CA ARG A 438 -15.97 -1.10 10.40
C ARG A 438 -14.92 -2.12 10.83
N ASN A 439 -13.95 -1.68 11.63
CA ASN A 439 -12.97 -2.59 12.20
C ASN A 439 -13.63 -3.42 13.28
N GLY A 440 -13.51 -4.73 13.20
CA GLY A 440 -13.76 -5.61 14.33
C GLY A 440 -12.71 -5.37 15.43
N SER A 441 -13.03 -5.74 16.66
CA SER A 441 -12.14 -5.59 17.81
C SER A 441 -11.28 -6.82 18.11
N ALA A 442 -11.59 -7.97 17.50
CA ALA A 442 -10.92 -9.24 17.76
C ALA A 442 -10.03 -9.64 16.59
N LEU A 443 -8.73 -9.80 16.81
CA LEU A 443 -7.79 -10.33 15.82
C LEU A 443 -7.91 -11.87 15.73
N THR A 444 -7.57 -12.43 14.57
CA THR A 444 -7.40 -13.89 14.44
C THR A 444 -6.15 -14.36 15.18
N ASP A 445 -6.15 -15.64 15.56
CA ASP A 445 -5.05 -16.24 16.36
C ASP A 445 -3.73 -16.20 15.60
N GLU A 446 -3.75 -16.34 14.27
CA GLU A 446 -2.57 -16.30 13.41
C GLU A 446 -1.88 -14.91 13.44
N VAL A 447 -2.68 -13.84 13.40
CA VAL A 447 -2.14 -12.47 13.51
C VAL A 447 -1.56 -12.22 14.89
N ILE A 448 -2.24 -12.70 15.96
CA ILE A 448 -1.74 -12.59 17.34
C ILE A 448 -0.43 -13.36 17.49
N GLN A 449 -0.35 -14.58 16.99
CA GLN A 449 0.88 -15.39 17.04
C GLN A 449 2.02 -14.72 16.28
N TYR A 450 1.73 -14.15 15.11
CA TYR A 450 2.75 -13.42 14.34
C TYR A 450 3.21 -12.16 15.07
N GLN A 451 2.30 -11.40 15.67
CA GLN A 451 2.65 -10.24 16.48
C GLN A 451 3.57 -10.64 17.65
N ASN A 452 3.22 -11.68 18.40
CA ASN A 452 4.04 -12.20 19.51
C ASN A 452 5.43 -12.65 19.03
N LYS A 453 5.51 -13.28 17.87
CA LYS A 453 6.78 -13.64 17.22
C LYS A 453 7.64 -12.41 16.92
N LEU A 454 7.04 -11.36 16.33
CA LEU A 454 7.73 -10.10 16.05
C LEU A 454 8.23 -9.43 17.33
N GLU A 455 7.42 -9.39 18.38
CA GLU A 455 7.78 -8.83 19.68
C GLU A 455 8.96 -9.61 20.31
N SER A 456 8.94 -10.92 20.24
CA SER A 456 10.05 -11.76 20.72
C SER A 456 11.36 -11.50 19.93
N HIS A 457 11.27 -11.43 18.61
CA HIS A 457 12.43 -11.11 17.76
C HIS A 457 12.93 -9.68 18.00
N ALA A 458 12.02 -8.72 18.19
CA ALA A 458 12.36 -7.34 18.49
C ALA A 458 13.11 -7.22 19.83
N ASN A 459 12.62 -7.89 20.88
CA ASN A 459 13.28 -7.91 22.19
C ASN A 459 14.67 -8.55 22.13
N THR A 460 14.79 -9.69 21.45
CA THR A 460 16.09 -10.35 21.23
C THR A 460 17.07 -9.45 20.45
N PHE A 461 16.57 -8.73 19.47
CA PHE A 461 17.39 -7.78 18.69
C PHE A 461 17.84 -6.60 19.56
N LEU A 462 16.94 -6.03 20.37
CA LEU A 462 17.27 -4.97 21.33
C LEU A 462 18.32 -5.43 22.34
N GLU A 463 18.14 -6.59 22.96
CA GLU A 463 19.11 -7.14 23.89
C GLU A 463 20.50 -7.26 23.27
N LYS A 464 20.60 -7.78 22.03
CA LYS A 464 21.88 -7.88 21.30
C LYS A 464 22.50 -6.51 20.98
N LEU A 465 21.69 -5.49 20.70
CA LEU A 465 22.18 -4.12 20.46
C LEU A 465 22.72 -3.45 21.72
N PHE A 466 22.13 -3.77 22.88
CA PHE A 466 22.48 -3.14 24.16
C PHE A 466 23.47 -3.95 25.00
N SER A 467 23.58 -5.28 24.79
CA SER A 467 24.54 -6.13 25.51
C SER A 467 25.98 -5.99 25.04
N LYS A 468 26.23 -5.34 23.92
CA LYS A 468 27.60 -5.09 23.40
C LYS A 468 28.27 -3.82 23.98
N GLU A 469 27.80 -3.34 25.13
CA GLU A 469 28.45 -2.30 25.92
C GLU A 469 29.23 -2.92 27.09
N GLY A 470 29.99 -3.99 26.82
CA GLY A 470 30.94 -4.58 27.72
C GLY A 470 32.35 -4.56 27.10
#